data_8a08ea2a270eed686311d9f5d16f8293
#
_entry.id   8a08ea2a270eed686311d9f5d16f8293
#
_cell.length_a   1.000
_cell.length_b   1.000
_cell.length_c   1.000
_cell.angle_alpha   90.00
_cell.angle_beta   90.00
_cell.angle_gamma   90.00
#
_symmetry.space_group_name_H-M   'P 1'
#
loop_
_entity.id
_entity.type
_entity.pdbx_description
1 polymer ?
#
loop_
_entity_poly.entity_id
_entity_poly.type
_entity_poly.pdbx_seq_one_letter_code
_entity_poly.pdbx_strand_id
1 'polypeptide(L)'
;MRILIDMDDVLADTSLKLLNETNKKLGTNFTREQILTQPEVYKAYYAQYTTVRGMLWEKGFFADIPLIPGAQEVVQKLHAKHEIFIVSAATEFPLSMEEKLEWLDKYFPYIGWSHTVFCGHKWMIKADYIIDDHEKNLINFEGKGLLFDAAHNQHVKEFTRVHSWKEIESILL
;
A
#
# COMPACT_ATOMS: atom_id res chain seq x y z
N MET A 1 -16.77 11.62 7.14
CA MET A 1 -15.71 10.95 7.93
C MET A 1 -14.36 11.39 7.39
N ARG A 2 -13.30 11.29 8.19
CA ARG A 2 -11.92 11.40 7.74
C ARG A 2 -11.34 10.00 7.58
N ILE A 3 -10.74 9.71 6.43
CA ILE A 3 -10.20 8.39 6.09
C ILE A 3 -8.75 8.55 5.67
N LEU A 4 -7.86 7.81 6.31
CA LEU A 4 -6.46 7.70 5.94
C LEU A 4 -6.29 6.48 5.04
N ILE A 5 -5.55 6.64 3.96
CA ILE A 5 -5.27 5.57 3.01
C ILE A 5 -3.75 5.48 2.82
N ASP A 6 -3.17 4.30 3.07
CA ASP A 6 -1.78 4.05 2.69
C ASP A 6 -1.62 4.01 1.17
N MET A 7 -0.40 4.21 0.72
CA MET A 7 -0.08 4.20 -0.70
C MET A 7 0.43 2.83 -1.16
N ASP A 8 1.52 2.34 -0.56
CA ASP A 8 2.16 1.10 -0.97
C ASP A 8 1.31 -0.12 -0.59
N ASP A 9 1.11 -1.04 -1.53
CA ASP A 9 0.29 -2.25 -1.39
C ASP A 9 -1.19 -2.02 -0.98
N VAL A 10 -1.65 -0.75 -1.03
CA VAL A 10 -3.05 -0.35 -0.86
C VAL A 10 -3.58 0.37 -2.10
N LEU A 11 -2.88 1.39 -2.60
CA LEU A 11 -3.19 2.10 -3.86
C LEU A 11 -2.27 1.64 -4.99
N ALA A 12 -0.98 1.62 -4.71
CA ALA A 12 0.10 1.26 -5.61
C ALA A 12 0.56 -0.18 -5.32
N ASP A 13 0.61 -1.02 -6.34
CA ASP A 13 0.98 -2.44 -6.22
C ASP A 13 2.51 -2.61 -6.17
N THR A 14 3.10 -2.14 -5.07
CA THR A 14 4.55 -2.13 -4.84
C THR A 14 5.11 -3.55 -4.77
N SER A 15 4.37 -4.47 -4.13
CA SER A 15 4.73 -5.89 -4.07
C SER A 15 4.78 -6.54 -5.45
N LEU A 16 3.85 -6.22 -6.36
CA LEU A 16 3.88 -6.75 -7.72
C LEU A 16 5.11 -6.25 -8.48
N LYS A 17 5.41 -4.95 -8.38
CA LYS A 17 6.60 -4.41 -9.03
C LYS A 17 7.87 -5.07 -8.50
N LEU A 18 7.99 -5.18 -7.18
CA LEU A 18 9.15 -5.82 -6.55
C LEU A 18 9.28 -7.29 -6.95
N LEU A 19 8.18 -8.03 -7.04
CA LEU A 19 8.15 -9.41 -7.52
C LEU A 19 8.66 -9.52 -8.96
N ASN A 20 8.18 -8.66 -9.86
CA ASN A 20 8.58 -8.65 -11.25
C ASN A 20 10.08 -8.33 -11.41
N GLU A 21 10.58 -7.34 -10.68
CA GLU A 21 11.99 -6.97 -10.70
C GLU A 21 12.87 -8.07 -10.07
N THR A 22 12.38 -8.76 -9.03
CA THR A 22 13.06 -9.92 -8.44
C THR A 22 13.21 -11.04 -9.47
N ASN A 23 12.11 -11.41 -10.13
CA ASN A 23 12.10 -12.43 -11.16
C ASN A 23 13.09 -12.09 -12.29
N LYS A 24 13.05 -10.86 -12.76
CA LYS A 24 13.93 -10.35 -13.82
C LYS A 24 15.41 -10.40 -13.40
N LYS A 25 15.74 -9.92 -12.21
CA LYS A 25 17.10 -9.78 -11.72
C LYS A 25 17.76 -11.14 -11.39
N LEU A 26 16.96 -12.07 -10.87
CA LEU A 26 17.45 -13.37 -10.39
C LEU A 26 17.13 -14.54 -11.31
N GLY A 27 16.41 -14.30 -12.43
CA GLY A 27 16.01 -15.37 -13.36
C GLY A 27 15.02 -16.35 -12.75
N THR A 28 14.18 -15.89 -11.79
CA THR A 28 13.15 -16.69 -11.14
C THR A 28 11.79 -16.48 -11.79
N ASN A 29 10.80 -17.32 -11.44
CA ASN A 29 9.44 -17.28 -12.00
C ASN A 29 8.38 -17.36 -10.89
N PHE A 30 8.62 -16.69 -9.77
CA PHE A 30 7.63 -16.61 -8.70
C PHE A 30 6.36 -15.90 -9.18
N THR A 31 5.19 -16.40 -8.78
CA THR A 31 3.91 -15.72 -9.03
C THR A 31 3.30 -15.25 -7.71
N ARG A 32 2.45 -14.20 -7.77
CA ARG A 32 1.72 -13.72 -6.60
C ARG A 32 0.86 -14.82 -5.98
N GLU A 33 0.16 -15.59 -6.81
CA GLU A 33 -0.67 -16.70 -6.35
C GLU A 33 0.15 -17.74 -5.55
N GLN A 34 1.31 -18.14 -6.07
CA GLN A 34 2.21 -19.07 -5.37
C GLN A 34 2.70 -18.48 -4.03
N ILE A 35 3.07 -17.19 -4.01
CA ILE A 35 3.53 -16.49 -2.81
C ILE A 35 2.43 -16.45 -1.74
N LEU A 36 1.18 -16.23 -2.13
CA LEU A 36 0.04 -16.18 -1.21
C LEU A 36 -0.43 -17.54 -0.73
N THR A 37 -0.29 -18.61 -1.56
CA THR A 37 -0.91 -19.91 -1.28
C THR A 37 0.09 -21.01 -0.87
N GLN A 38 1.38 -20.81 -1.13
CA GLN A 38 2.43 -21.83 -0.92
C GLN A 38 3.51 -21.31 0.03
N PRO A 39 3.49 -21.70 1.32
CA PRO A 39 4.44 -21.19 2.33
C PRO A 39 5.91 -21.38 1.97
N GLU A 40 6.27 -22.49 1.32
CA GLU A 40 7.66 -22.72 0.88
C GLU A 40 8.07 -21.74 -0.23
N VAL A 41 7.16 -21.41 -1.17
CA VAL A 41 7.43 -20.43 -2.23
C VAL A 41 7.57 -19.04 -1.63
N TYR A 42 6.69 -18.67 -0.69
CA TYR A 42 6.82 -17.44 0.06
C TYR A 42 8.18 -17.33 0.77
N LYS A 43 8.59 -18.40 1.46
CA LYS A 43 9.88 -18.46 2.15
C LYS A 43 11.07 -18.32 1.19
N ALA A 44 11.01 -19.02 0.05
CA ALA A 44 12.04 -18.93 -0.98
C ALA A 44 12.13 -17.54 -1.60
N TYR A 45 10.98 -16.93 -1.92
CA TYR A 45 10.88 -15.55 -2.41
C TYR A 45 11.42 -14.55 -1.37
N TYR A 46 10.99 -14.68 -0.11
CA TYR A 46 11.41 -13.78 0.96
C TYR A 46 12.92 -13.87 1.25
N ALA A 47 13.52 -15.04 1.08
CA ALA A 47 14.98 -15.19 1.18
C ALA A 47 15.74 -14.37 0.12
N GLN A 48 15.12 -14.13 -1.05
CA GLN A 48 15.68 -13.29 -2.11
C GLN A 48 15.38 -11.79 -1.90
N TYR A 49 14.33 -11.47 -1.15
CA TYR A 49 13.88 -10.10 -0.91
C TYR A 49 14.99 -9.19 -0.39
N THR A 50 15.81 -9.68 0.54
CA THR A 50 16.94 -8.90 1.09
C THR A 50 17.96 -8.50 0.02
N THR A 51 18.13 -9.32 -1.03
CA THR A 51 19.05 -9.06 -2.15
C THR A 51 18.51 -8.00 -3.09
N VAL A 52 17.18 -7.90 -3.24
CA VAL A 52 16.53 -6.97 -4.16
C VAL A 52 15.96 -5.73 -3.47
N ARG A 53 15.78 -5.77 -2.17
CA ARG A 53 15.24 -4.64 -1.39
C ARG A 53 16.00 -3.33 -1.62
N GLY A 54 17.29 -3.38 -1.94
CA GLY A 54 18.09 -2.21 -2.28
C GLY A 54 17.50 -1.35 -3.40
N MET A 55 16.69 -1.93 -4.29
CA MET A 55 16.01 -1.22 -5.38
C MET A 55 15.04 -0.16 -4.88
N LEU A 56 14.47 -0.32 -3.66
CA LEU A 56 13.58 0.67 -3.04
C LEU A 56 14.28 2.01 -2.74
N TRP A 57 15.61 2.04 -2.70
CA TRP A 57 16.41 3.27 -2.55
C TRP A 57 16.91 3.82 -3.87
N GLU A 58 16.60 3.17 -4.99
CA GLU A 58 17.01 3.63 -6.32
C GLU A 58 16.00 4.62 -6.88
N LYS A 59 16.49 5.68 -7.53
CA LYS A 59 15.63 6.62 -8.24
C LYS A 59 14.91 5.90 -9.40
N GLY A 60 13.62 6.19 -9.57
CA GLY A 60 12.79 5.59 -10.62
C GLY A 60 11.98 4.38 -10.16
N PHE A 61 12.29 3.80 -9.00
CA PHE A 61 11.56 2.60 -8.54
C PHE A 61 10.08 2.89 -8.30
N PHE A 62 9.73 4.01 -7.70
CA PHE A 62 8.34 4.34 -7.36
C PHE A 62 7.57 5.09 -8.48
N ALA A 63 8.25 5.45 -9.56
CA ALA A 63 7.67 6.28 -10.62
C ALA A 63 6.55 5.59 -11.43
N ASP A 64 6.62 4.27 -11.61
CA ASP A 64 5.75 3.50 -12.51
C ASP A 64 5.09 2.28 -11.85
N ILE A 65 4.86 2.34 -10.53
CA ILE A 65 4.17 1.26 -9.82
C ILE A 65 2.75 1.11 -10.35
N PRO A 66 2.28 -0.11 -10.65
CA PRO A 66 0.91 -0.34 -11.10
C PRO A 66 -0.12 0.04 -10.02
N LEU A 67 -1.30 0.49 -10.45
CA LEU A 67 -2.44 0.66 -9.54
C LEU A 67 -2.98 -0.70 -9.07
N ILE A 68 -3.41 -0.74 -7.80
CA ILE A 68 -4.25 -1.85 -7.34
C ILE A 68 -5.63 -1.73 -7.99
N PRO A 69 -6.16 -2.84 -8.56
CA PRO A 69 -7.45 -2.82 -9.26
C PRO A 69 -8.59 -2.26 -8.41
N GLY A 70 -9.36 -1.33 -8.99
CA GLY A 70 -10.50 -0.68 -8.34
C GLY A 70 -10.15 0.50 -7.44
N ALA A 71 -8.87 0.73 -7.09
CA ALA A 71 -8.46 1.80 -6.20
C ALA A 71 -8.94 3.18 -6.67
N GLN A 72 -8.68 3.52 -7.92
CA GLN A 72 -8.99 4.85 -8.46
C GLN A 72 -10.49 5.16 -8.43
N GLU A 73 -11.32 4.20 -8.84
CA GLU A 73 -12.78 4.36 -8.87
C GLU A 73 -13.35 4.53 -7.45
N VAL A 74 -12.96 3.65 -6.53
CA VAL A 74 -13.51 3.66 -5.18
C VAL A 74 -13.03 4.86 -4.38
N VAL A 75 -11.75 5.23 -4.48
CA VAL A 75 -11.22 6.43 -3.82
C VAL A 75 -11.91 7.70 -4.32
N GLN A 76 -12.23 7.79 -5.61
CA GLN A 76 -13.01 8.92 -6.15
C GLN A 76 -14.41 9.00 -5.55
N LYS A 77 -15.09 7.87 -5.39
CA LYS A 77 -16.41 7.79 -4.74
C LYS A 77 -16.34 8.15 -3.25
N LEU A 78 -15.30 7.67 -2.55
CA LEU A 78 -15.04 8.01 -1.15
C LEU A 78 -14.77 9.51 -0.99
N HIS A 79 -13.93 10.09 -1.86
CA HIS A 79 -13.59 11.52 -1.83
C HIS A 79 -14.81 12.43 -2.03
N ALA A 80 -15.82 11.98 -2.78
CA ALA A 80 -17.07 12.73 -2.95
C ALA A 80 -17.92 12.83 -1.68
N LYS A 81 -17.69 11.96 -0.68
CA LYS A 81 -18.49 11.88 0.56
C LYS A 81 -17.67 12.09 1.83
N HIS A 82 -16.36 11.94 1.75
CA HIS A 82 -15.46 11.89 2.92
C HIS A 82 -14.21 12.74 2.69
N GLU A 83 -13.57 13.13 3.77
CA GLU A 83 -12.26 13.79 3.75
C GLU A 83 -11.19 12.69 3.66
N ILE A 84 -10.48 12.63 2.53
CA ILE A 84 -9.48 11.59 2.25
C ILE A 84 -8.08 12.17 2.41
N PHE A 85 -7.24 11.47 3.16
CA PHE A 85 -5.80 11.72 3.24
C PHE A 85 -5.02 10.51 2.75
N ILE A 86 -4.04 10.73 1.89
CA ILE A 86 -3.04 9.71 1.56
C ILE A 86 -1.89 9.84 2.55
N VAL A 87 -1.55 8.74 3.22
CA VAL A 87 -0.53 8.74 4.28
C VAL A 87 0.50 7.65 4.00
N SER A 88 1.72 8.03 3.63
CA SER A 88 2.78 7.10 3.28
C SER A 88 4.04 7.30 4.12
N ALA A 89 4.74 6.20 4.45
CA ALA A 89 6.05 6.22 5.08
C ALA A 89 7.19 6.55 4.09
N ALA A 90 6.92 7.39 3.08
CA ALA A 90 7.86 7.73 2.00
C ALA A 90 9.21 8.26 2.51
N THR A 91 9.27 8.80 3.71
CA THR A 91 10.50 9.27 4.36
C THR A 91 11.51 8.14 4.65
N GLU A 92 11.06 6.88 4.71
CA GLU A 92 11.97 5.71 4.78
C GLU A 92 12.80 5.59 3.49
N PHE A 93 12.25 6.02 2.36
CA PHE A 93 12.87 5.99 1.03
C PHE A 93 12.90 7.40 0.44
N PRO A 94 13.85 8.27 0.82
CA PRO A 94 13.78 9.71 0.49
C PRO A 94 13.64 10.02 -1.00
N LEU A 95 14.22 9.20 -1.89
CA LEU A 95 14.11 9.38 -3.33
C LEU A 95 12.71 9.05 -3.87
N SER A 96 11.88 8.34 -3.09
CA SER A 96 10.52 8.01 -3.47
C SER A 96 9.53 9.18 -3.36
N MET A 97 9.85 10.22 -2.59
CA MET A 97 8.87 11.27 -2.24
C MET A 97 8.37 12.03 -3.47
N GLU A 98 9.28 12.48 -4.34
CA GLU A 98 8.91 13.16 -5.59
C GLU A 98 8.13 12.23 -6.51
N GLU A 99 8.62 11.00 -6.70
CA GLU A 99 7.99 9.99 -7.55
C GLU A 99 6.58 9.61 -7.07
N LYS A 100 6.38 9.52 -5.75
CA LYS A 100 5.06 9.28 -5.16
C LYS A 100 4.10 10.45 -5.35
N LEU A 101 4.57 11.69 -5.25
CA LEU A 101 3.74 12.86 -5.54
C LEU A 101 3.32 12.90 -7.01
N GLU A 102 4.25 12.67 -7.94
CA GLU A 102 3.94 12.60 -9.37
C GLU A 102 2.97 11.44 -9.68
N TRP A 103 3.16 10.29 -9.04
CA TRP A 103 2.27 9.15 -9.16
C TRP A 103 0.85 9.48 -8.66
N LEU A 104 0.72 10.16 -7.51
CA LEU A 104 -0.56 10.61 -6.98
C LEU A 104 -1.23 11.64 -7.89
N ASP A 105 -0.50 12.61 -8.42
CA ASP A 105 -1.02 13.59 -9.37
C ASP A 105 -1.54 12.92 -10.65
N LYS A 106 -0.89 11.86 -11.10
CA LYS A 106 -1.31 11.11 -12.29
C LYS A 106 -2.61 10.33 -12.06
N TYR A 107 -2.76 9.67 -10.92
CA TYR A 107 -3.85 8.72 -10.69
C TYR A 107 -4.97 9.26 -9.80
N PHE A 108 -4.67 10.23 -8.94
CA PHE A 108 -5.58 10.86 -7.98
C PHE A 108 -5.47 12.38 -7.99
N PRO A 109 -5.60 13.06 -9.15
CA PRO A 109 -5.34 14.50 -9.29
C PRO A 109 -6.29 15.38 -8.45
N TYR A 110 -7.37 14.82 -7.94
CA TYR A 110 -8.32 15.49 -7.05
C TYR A 110 -7.89 15.45 -5.57
N ILE A 111 -6.85 14.70 -5.21
CA ILE A 111 -6.25 14.70 -3.88
C ILE A 111 -5.02 15.60 -3.92
N GLY A 112 -5.19 16.84 -3.44
CA GLY A 112 -4.10 17.83 -3.48
C GLY A 112 -3.03 17.59 -2.41
N TRP A 113 -1.93 18.33 -2.51
CA TRP A 113 -0.79 18.27 -1.60
C TRP A 113 -1.17 18.44 -0.11
N SER A 114 -2.21 19.22 0.20
CA SER A 114 -2.69 19.43 1.58
C SER A 114 -3.36 18.19 2.19
N HIS A 115 -3.65 17.17 1.39
CA HIS A 115 -4.23 15.89 1.80
C HIS A 115 -3.24 14.73 1.62
N THR A 116 -1.95 15.05 1.40
CA THR A 116 -0.88 14.06 1.31
C THR A 116 0.07 14.24 2.49
N VAL A 117 0.29 13.17 3.26
CA VAL A 117 1.12 13.19 4.48
C VAL A 117 2.21 12.13 4.37
N PHE A 118 3.47 12.54 4.47
CA PHE A 118 4.61 11.62 4.57
C PHE A 118 5.07 11.52 6.02
N CYS A 119 4.77 10.40 6.68
CA CYS A 119 5.19 10.15 8.06
C CYS A 119 5.32 8.66 8.36
N GLY A 120 6.23 8.33 9.30
CA GLY A 120 6.47 6.95 9.72
C GLY A 120 5.47 6.42 10.77
N HIS A 121 4.81 7.29 11.52
CA HIS A 121 3.87 6.93 12.60
C HIS A 121 2.46 7.42 12.27
N LYS A 122 1.75 6.69 11.42
CA LYS A 122 0.43 7.08 10.91
C LYS A 122 -0.64 7.14 12.01
N TRP A 123 -0.51 6.34 13.05
CA TRP A 123 -1.42 6.31 14.19
C TRP A 123 -1.55 7.65 14.95
N MET A 124 -0.59 8.55 14.79
CA MET A 124 -0.64 9.90 15.41
C MET A 124 -1.66 10.84 14.74
N ILE A 125 -2.17 10.48 13.56
CA ILE A 125 -3.13 11.31 12.81
C ILE A 125 -4.55 10.91 13.24
N LYS A 126 -5.35 11.87 13.70
CA LYS A 126 -6.75 11.61 14.09
C LYS A 126 -7.64 11.48 12.87
N ALA A 127 -8.26 10.30 12.72
CA ALA A 127 -9.24 10.03 11.68
C ALA A 127 -10.23 8.94 12.12
N ASP A 128 -11.32 8.77 11.37
CA ASP A 128 -12.34 7.76 11.65
C ASP A 128 -11.89 6.37 11.21
N TYR A 129 -11.19 6.31 10.06
CA TYR A 129 -10.68 5.07 9.48
C TYR A 129 -9.24 5.23 8.99
N ILE A 130 -8.51 4.12 9.04
CA ILE A 130 -7.24 3.94 8.31
C ILE A 130 -7.31 2.64 7.51
N ILE A 131 -6.88 2.69 6.25
CA ILE A 131 -6.73 1.54 5.36
C ILE A 131 -5.23 1.36 5.13
N ASP A 132 -4.66 0.25 5.59
CA ASP A 132 -3.22 0.03 5.58
C ASP A 132 -2.93 -1.48 5.52
N ASP A 133 -1.84 -1.89 4.89
CA ASP A 133 -1.41 -3.29 4.81
C ASP A 133 -0.52 -3.72 5.97
N HIS A 134 -0.05 -2.77 6.79
CA HIS A 134 0.81 -3.02 7.94
C HIS A 134 0.09 -2.86 9.28
N GLU A 135 0.00 -3.95 10.07
CA GLU A 135 -0.59 -3.95 11.42
C GLU A 135 -0.01 -2.90 12.38
N LYS A 136 1.30 -2.60 12.25
CA LYS A 136 1.96 -1.58 13.09
C LYS A 136 1.32 -0.21 13.02
N ASN A 137 0.67 0.11 11.89
CA ASN A 137 -0.03 1.37 11.66
C ASN A 137 -1.45 1.37 12.23
N LEU A 138 -2.00 0.17 12.49
CA LEU A 138 -3.37 -0.04 13.00
C LEU A 138 -3.43 -0.20 14.50
N ILE A 139 -2.40 -0.80 15.14
CA ILE A 139 -2.40 -1.19 16.58
C ILE A 139 -2.69 0.00 17.52
N ASN A 140 -2.11 1.16 17.26
CA ASN A 140 -2.26 2.34 18.13
C ASN A 140 -3.17 3.42 17.51
N PHE A 141 -3.86 3.09 16.42
CA PHE A 141 -4.76 4.03 15.78
C PHE A 141 -6.08 4.15 16.57
N GLU A 142 -6.49 5.38 16.90
CA GLU A 142 -7.68 5.64 17.72
C GLU A 142 -9.00 5.38 16.97
N GLY A 143 -8.99 5.34 15.63
CA GLY A 143 -10.15 5.04 14.79
C GLY A 143 -10.28 3.55 14.47
N LYS A 144 -10.96 3.23 13.35
CA LYS A 144 -11.09 1.86 12.85
C LYS A 144 -10.04 1.53 11.80
N GLY A 145 -9.26 0.47 12.04
CA GLY A 145 -8.29 -0.07 11.10
C GLY A 145 -8.91 -1.09 10.14
N LEU A 146 -8.74 -0.89 8.84
CA LEU A 146 -9.00 -1.89 7.81
C LEU A 146 -7.65 -2.40 7.31
N LEU A 147 -7.37 -3.69 7.53
CA LEU A 147 -6.13 -4.34 7.08
C LEU A 147 -6.27 -4.79 5.64
N PHE A 148 -5.57 -4.12 4.72
CA PHE A 148 -5.54 -4.53 3.33
C PHE A 148 -4.72 -5.80 3.15
N ASP A 149 -5.27 -6.80 2.45
CA ASP A 149 -4.67 -8.13 2.34
C ASP A 149 -3.35 -8.12 1.57
N ALA A 150 -2.30 -8.62 2.20
CA ALA A 150 -0.97 -8.72 1.63
C ALA A 150 -0.25 -10.00 2.11
N ALA A 151 0.74 -10.47 1.36
CA ALA A 151 1.44 -11.71 1.70
C ALA A 151 2.15 -11.65 3.07
N HIS A 152 2.67 -10.51 3.45
CA HIS A 152 3.40 -10.32 4.70
C HIS A 152 2.50 -10.24 5.94
N ASN A 153 1.20 -10.00 5.79
CA ASN A 153 0.27 -9.80 6.91
C ASN A 153 -0.70 -10.98 7.14
N GLN A 154 -0.52 -12.13 6.48
CA GLN A 154 -1.44 -13.29 6.58
C GLN A 154 -1.58 -13.85 8.00
N HIS A 155 -0.60 -13.61 8.86
CA HIS A 155 -0.60 -14.02 10.26
C HIS A 155 -1.49 -13.16 11.17
N VAL A 156 -1.82 -11.94 10.74
CA VAL A 156 -2.61 -10.94 11.51
C VAL A 156 -4.09 -11.30 11.48
N LYS A 157 -4.75 -11.37 12.65
CA LYS A 157 -6.17 -11.76 12.79
C LYS A 157 -7.01 -10.73 13.55
N GLU A 158 -6.37 -9.71 14.11
CA GLU A 158 -6.97 -8.77 15.06
C GLU A 158 -7.79 -7.66 14.39
N PHE A 159 -7.59 -7.44 13.08
CA PHE A 159 -8.23 -6.35 12.33
C PHE A 159 -9.23 -6.87 11.29
N THR A 160 -10.17 -6.02 10.95
CA THR A 160 -11.05 -6.27 9.79
C THR A 160 -10.22 -6.30 8.53
N ARG A 161 -10.07 -7.48 7.93
CA ARG A 161 -9.34 -7.69 6.69
C ARG A 161 -10.22 -7.36 5.49
N VAL A 162 -9.64 -6.70 4.51
CA VAL A 162 -10.26 -6.40 3.21
C VAL A 162 -9.33 -6.87 2.09
N HIS A 163 -9.91 -7.57 1.11
CA HIS A 163 -9.15 -8.18 0.01
C HIS A 163 -9.23 -7.37 -1.29
N SER A 164 -10.04 -6.35 -1.32
CA SER A 164 -10.27 -5.55 -2.53
C SER A 164 -10.86 -4.18 -2.22
N TRP A 165 -10.70 -3.26 -3.15
CA TRP A 165 -11.35 -1.95 -3.08
C TRP A 165 -12.88 -2.04 -3.14
N LYS A 166 -13.43 -3.09 -3.76
CA LYS A 166 -14.88 -3.35 -3.74
C LYS A 166 -15.41 -3.66 -2.34
N GLU A 167 -14.65 -4.38 -1.52
CA GLU A 167 -15.03 -4.62 -0.12
C GLU A 167 -14.96 -3.32 0.69
N ILE A 168 -13.94 -2.49 0.47
CA ILE A 168 -13.83 -1.16 1.09
C ILE A 168 -15.03 -0.29 0.71
N GLU A 169 -15.43 -0.28 -0.57
CA GLU A 169 -16.63 0.42 -1.03
C GLU A 169 -17.87 0.00 -0.24
N SER A 170 -18.06 -1.31 -0.06
CA SER A 170 -19.21 -1.85 0.67
C SER A 170 -19.23 -1.51 2.17
N ILE A 171 -18.07 -1.23 2.76
CA ILE A 171 -17.94 -0.88 4.19
C ILE A 171 -18.14 0.62 4.40
N LEU A 172 -17.66 1.45 3.48
CA LEU A 172 -17.52 2.89 3.69
C LEU A 172 -18.52 3.75 2.88
N LEU A 173 -19.28 3.18 1.95
CA LEU A 173 -20.31 3.85 1.13
C LEU A 173 -21.70 3.28 1.30
#